data_e47985f1a0dda9322d4f8b0554aec279
#
_entry.id   e47985f1a0dda9322d4f8b0554aec279
#
_cell.length_a   1.000
_cell.length_b   1.000
_cell.length_c   1.000
_cell.angle_alpha   90.00
_cell.angle_beta   90.00
_cell.angle_gamma   90.00
#
_symmetry.space_group_name_H-M   'P 1'
#
loop_
_entity.id
_entity.type
_entity.pdbx_description
1 polymer ?
#
loop_
_entity_poly.entity_id
_entity_poly.type
_entity_poly.pdbx_seq_one_letter_code
_entity_poly.pdbx_strand_id
1 'polypeptide(L)'
;MTPHELREKTVALCRQDPVFFTKNFVHIEDKDAAELVQPFRLWPMQEDALRQLHAHRLNVILKARQLGITWLALSVAAWTVALFSGRTVVCFSRAEEEAKELVRRMVVILRHMPELICEEKKAPPGWQGPVFRHTCLSVHVRFAHGPESVLKAFLSSPGAARGFTADLVILDEWAFQQYAEEIWASIFPVVNRPGGGRVIGLSTIRLGTLFEEIFTNPDNGFHKIFLPWQADPARNQAWYARTLGALGEEKTLQEYPASVEEALSVPGGAM
;
A
#
# COMPACT_ATOMS: atom_id res chain seq x y z
N MET A 1 22.31 -18.80 21.05
CA MET A 1 21.28 -18.64 20.01
C MET A 1 21.97 -18.49 18.66
N THR A 2 21.68 -19.39 17.76
CA THR A 2 22.24 -19.35 16.39
C THR A 2 21.60 -18.21 15.56
N PRO A 3 22.23 -17.76 14.46
CA PRO A 3 21.60 -16.78 13.55
C PRO A 3 20.23 -17.25 13.03
N HIS A 4 20.06 -18.54 12.80
CA HIS A 4 18.79 -19.12 12.37
C HIS A 4 17.71 -18.98 13.47
N GLU A 5 18.00 -19.36 14.72
CA GLU A 5 17.07 -19.22 15.84
C GLU A 5 16.68 -17.76 16.08
N LEU A 6 17.63 -16.83 15.93
CA LEU A 6 17.36 -15.40 16.06
C LEU A 6 16.37 -14.93 14.97
N ARG A 7 16.62 -15.31 13.72
CA ARG A 7 15.73 -15.00 12.60
C ARG A 7 14.33 -15.54 12.82
N GLU A 8 14.18 -16.81 13.24
CA GLU A 8 12.86 -17.41 13.50
C GLU A 8 12.08 -16.65 14.58
N LYS A 9 12.75 -16.25 15.66
CA LYS A 9 12.12 -15.43 16.71
C LYS A 9 11.70 -14.05 16.17
N THR A 10 12.55 -13.41 15.38
CA THR A 10 12.27 -12.13 14.76
C THR A 10 11.07 -12.23 13.81
N VAL A 11 11.04 -13.26 12.96
CA VAL A 11 9.91 -13.55 12.06
C VAL A 11 8.62 -13.77 12.86
N ALA A 12 8.67 -14.50 13.98
CA ALA A 12 7.51 -14.72 14.82
C ALA A 12 6.94 -13.40 15.40
N LEU A 13 7.82 -12.51 15.87
CA LEU A 13 7.42 -11.16 16.33
C LEU A 13 6.83 -10.33 15.20
N CYS A 14 7.48 -10.31 14.04
CA CYS A 14 6.99 -9.59 12.86
C CYS A 14 5.61 -10.09 12.40
N ARG A 15 5.35 -11.40 12.49
CA ARG A 15 4.03 -11.96 12.13
C ARG A 15 2.92 -11.53 13.08
N GLN A 16 3.25 -11.34 14.36
CA GLN A 16 2.29 -10.93 15.38
C GLN A 16 2.00 -9.43 15.36
N ASP A 17 3.01 -8.62 15.03
CA ASP A 17 2.90 -7.16 15.04
C ASP A 17 3.43 -6.55 13.73
N PRO A 18 2.52 -6.18 12.80
CA PRO A 18 2.88 -5.52 11.54
C PRO A 18 3.45 -4.11 11.73
N VAL A 19 3.13 -3.43 12.85
CA VAL A 19 3.72 -2.13 13.17
C VAL A 19 5.18 -2.33 13.59
N PHE A 20 5.44 -3.35 14.41
CA PHE A 20 6.82 -3.75 14.74
C PHE A 20 7.62 -4.08 13.48
N PHE A 21 7.05 -4.88 12.56
CA PHE A 21 7.68 -5.18 11.27
C PHE A 21 8.02 -3.91 10.49
N THR A 22 7.03 -3.03 10.32
CA THR A 22 7.22 -1.83 9.50
C THR A 22 8.27 -0.89 10.11
N LYS A 23 8.22 -0.64 11.41
CA LYS A 23 9.17 0.29 12.09
C LYS A 23 10.61 -0.22 12.16
N ASN A 24 10.82 -1.53 12.14
CA ASN A 24 12.16 -2.10 12.33
C ASN A 24 12.80 -2.60 11.02
N PHE A 25 12.02 -2.94 10.00
CA PHE A 25 12.55 -3.59 8.79
C PHE A 25 12.22 -2.85 7.49
N VAL A 26 11.17 -2.04 7.45
CA VAL A 26 10.79 -1.36 6.21
C VAL A 26 11.62 -0.09 6.01
N HIS A 27 12.16 0.04 4.81
CA HIS A 27 12.82 1.25 4.33
C HIS A 27 12.05 1.80 3.13
N ILE A 28 12.06 3.12 3.01
CA ILE A 28 11.41 3.86 1.93
C ILE A 28 12.39 4.84 1.29
N GLU A 29 12.07 5.30 0.11
CA GLU A 29 12.81 6.41 -0.51
C GLU A 29 12.20 7.73 -0.07
N ASP A 30 13.07 8.58 0.44
CA ASP A 30 12.78 9.96 0.81
C ASP A 30 13.75 10.88 0.08
N LYS A 31 13.23 11.69 -0.84
CA LYS A 31 14.03 12.60 -1.68
C LYS A 31 14.55 13.81 -0.89
N ASP A 32 13.95 14.10 0.24
CA ASP A 32 14.31 15.24 1.08
C ASP A 32 15.34 14.85 2.16
N ALA A 33 15.63 13.55 2.30
CA ALA A 33 16.61 13.04 3.25
C ALA A 33 18.05 13.07 2.69
N ALA A 34 19.03 13.06 3.58
CA ALA A 34 20.46 13.03 3.20
C ALA A 34 20.84 11.76 2.43
N GLU A 35 20.25 10.63 2.77
CA GLU A 35 20.34 9.37 2.02
C GLU A 35 18.97 9.05 1.45
N LEU A 36 18.93 8.67 0.17
CA LEU A 36 17.67 8.42 -0.53
C LEU A 36 16.81 7.35 0.15
N VAL A 37 17.43 6.27 0.64
CA VAL A 37 16.71 5.17 1.30
C VAL A 37 16.85 5.30 2.81
N GLN A 38 15.73 5.42 3.49
CA GLN A 38 15.63 5.66 4.93
C GLN A 38 14.74 4.61 5.62
N PRO A 39 14.97 4.28 6.91
CA PRO A 39 13.98 3.55 7.70
C PRO A 39 12.63 4.26 7.66
N PHE A 40 11.55 3.51 7.49
CA PHE A 40 10.20 4.08 7.48
C PHE A 40 9.78 4.50 8.89
N ARG A 41 10.11 5.72 9.24
CA ARG A 41 9.70 6.35 10.50
C ARG A 41 8.25 6.80 10.40
N LEU A 42 7.33 5.94 10.84
CA LEU A 42 5.89 6.23 10.79
C LEU A 42 5.53 7.46 11.62
N TRP A 43 4.80 8.37 11.02
CA TRP A 43 4.10 9.43 11.75
C TRP A 43 2.94 8.82 12.55
N PRO A 44 2.45 9.50 13.61
CA PRO A 44 1.36 8.96 14.45
C PRO A 44 0.12 8.54 13.64
N MET A 45 -0.31 9.35 12.67
CA MET A 45 -1.48 9.03 11.84
C MET A 45 -1.20 7.87 10.85
N GLN A 46 0.04 7.71 10.37
CA GLN A 46 0.42 6.55 9.56
C GLN A 46 0.44 5.26 10.40
N GLU A 47 0.93 5.33 11.62
CA GLU A 47 0.94 4.18 12.55
C GLU A 47 -0.49 3.76 12.88
N ASP A 48 -1.38 4.71 13.18
CA ASP A 48 -2.79 4.45 13.42
C ASP A 48 -3.46 3.84 12.17
N ALA A 49 -3.25 4.42 10.99
CA ALA A 49 -3.74 3.87 9.74
C ALA A 49 -3.26 2.42 9.51
N LEU A 50 -1.98 2.12 9.78
CA LEU A 50 -1.44 0.77 9.66
C LEU A 50 -2.14 -0.23 10.60
N ARG A 51 -2.42 0.16 11.84
CA ARG A 51 -3.20 -0.66 12.78
C ARG A 51 -4.60 -0.93 12.27
N GLN A 52 -5.27 0.09 11.75
CA GLN A 52 -6.61 -0.02 11.16
C GLN A 52 -6.59 -0.94 9.92
N LEU A 53 -5.59 -0.82 9.04
CA LEU A 53 -5.40 -1.70 7.88
C LEU A 53 -5.29 -3.17 8.28
N HIS A 54 -4.70 -3.48 9.41
CA HIS A 54 -4.60 -4.86 9.91
C HIS A 54 -5.87 -5.32 10.64
N ALA A 55 -6.59 -4.42 11.30
CA ALA A 55 -7.82 -4.75 12.02
C ALA A 55 -8.99 -5.07 11.09
N HIS A 56 -9.06 -4.43 9.92
CA HIS A 56 -10.17 -4.54 8.99
C HIS A 56 -9.77 -5.21 7.68
N ARG A 57 -10.69 -5.96 7.06
CA ARG A 57 -10.44 -6.66 5.79
C ARG A 57 -10.57 -5.75 4.57
N LEU A 58 -11.59 -4.94 4.55
CA LEU A 58 -11.88 -4.00 3.46
C LEU A 58 -11.58 -2.60 3.97
N ASN A 59 -10.60 -1.94 3.38
CA ASN A 59 -10.17 -0.60 3.78
C ASN A 59 -10.19 0.33 2.59
N VAL A 60 -10.70 1.54 2.79
CA VAL A 60 -10.62 2.64 1.83
C VAL A 60 -10.02 3.85 2.53
N ILE A 61 -8.95 4.41 1.93
CA ILE A 61 -8.18 5.53 2.47
C ILE A 61 -8.35 6.75 1.57
N LEU A 62 -9.06 7.73 2.08
CA LEU A 62 -9.07 9.08 1.53
C LEU A 62 -7.93 9.86 2.17
N LYS A 63 -7.01 10.35 1.37
CA LYS A 63 -5.78 10.96 1.87
C LYS A 63 -5.47 12.27 1.17
N ALA A 64 -4.80 13.18 1.84
CA ALA A 64 -4.06 14.24 1.18
C ALA A 64 -2.86 13.67 0.43
N ARG A 65 -2.36 14.41 -0.53
CA ARG A 65 -1.26 14.00 -1.40
C ARG A 65 0.07 13.93 -0.65
N GLN A 66 0.95 13.01 -1.07
CA GLN A 66 2.34 12.88 -0.58
C GLN A 66 2.46 12.53 0.92
N LEU A 67 1.53 11.79 1.47
CA LEU A 67 1.58 11.31 2.86
C LEU A 67 2.25 9.92 3.00
N GLY A 68 2.96 9.41 1.99
CA GLY A 68 3.64 8.11 2.06
C GLY A 68 2.73 6.88 2.11
N ILE A 69 1.41 7.02 1.82
CA ILE A 69 0.44 5.95 2.03
C ILE A 69 0.61 4.78 1.05
N THR A 70 1.10 5.03 -0.16
CA THR A 70 1.50 3.94 -1.07
C THR A 70 2.62 3.09 -0.47
N TRP A 71 3.62 3.69 0.20
CA TRP A 71 4.66 2.96 0.94
C TRP A 71 4.06 2.17 2.11
N LEU A 72 3.08 2.74 2.81
CA LEU A 72 2.37 2.05 3.89
C LEU A 72 1.61 0.82 3.39
N ALA A 73 0.89 0.93 2.28
CA ALA A 73 0.21 -0.20 1.64
C ALA A 73 1.21 -1.27 1.16
N LEU A 74 2.35 -0.85 0.58
CA LEU A 74 3.42 -1.76 0.19
C LEU A 74 4.13 -2.42 1.39
N SER A 75 4.18 -1.78 2.56
CA SER A 75 4.68 -2.43 3.78
C SER A 75 3.78 -3.60 4.21
N VAL A 76 2.45 -3.45 4.07
CA VAL A 76 1.49 -4.55 4.29
C VAL A 76 1.68 -5.65 3.26
N ALA A 77 1.93 -5.31 1.99
CA ALA A 77 2.24 -6.27 0.95
C ALA A 77 3.53 -7.05 1.24
N ALA A 78 4.60 -6.35 1.66
CA ALA A 78 5.87 -6.95 2.04
C ALA A 78 5.72 -7.89 3.25
N TRP A 79 4.99 -7.45 4.29
CA TRP A 79 4.62 -8.28 5.42
C TRP A 79 3.91 -9.57 4.98
N THR A 80 2.98 -9.45 4.03
CA THR A 80 2.19 -10.58 3.52
C THR A 80 3.07 -11.58 2.76
N VAL A 81 3.88 -11.13 1.80
CA VAL A 81 4.62 -12.07 0.92
C VAL A 81 5.96 -12.52 1.49
N ALA A 82 6.60 -11.74 2.36
CA ALA A 82 7.91 -12.10 2.90
C ALA A 82 7.83 -12.97 4.16
N LEU A 83 6.73 -12.88 4.92
CA LEU A 83 6.60 -13.60 6.18
C LEU A 83 5.70 -14.84 6.09
N PHE A 84 4.89 -14.98 5.05
CA PHE A 84 3.94 -16.08 4.87
C PHE A 84 4.09 -16.71 3.50
N SER A 85 4.20 -18.05 3.45
CA SER A 85 4.27 -18.79 2.18
C SER A 85 2.89 -18.92 1.52
N GLY A 86 2.87 -19.02 0.19
CA GLY A 86 1.66 -19.26 -0.59
C GLY A 86 0.70 -18.06 -0.66
N ARG A 87 1.20 -16.84 -0.46
CA ARG A 87 0.38 -15.62 -0.50
C ARG A 87 0.44 -14.94 -1.85
N THR A 88 -0.70 -14.44 -2.28
CA THR A 88 -0.83 -13.67 -3.51
C THR A 88 -1.28 -12.24 -3.18
N VAL A 89 -0.46 -11.27 -3.58
CA VAL A 89 -0.78 -9.84 -3.53
C VAL A 89 -0.93 -9.33 -4.96
N VAL A 90 -2.00 -8.58 -5.20
CA VAL A 90 -2.27 -7.96 -6.49
C VAL A 90 -2.40 -6.45 -6.30
N CYS A 91 -1.65 -5.69 -7.08
CA CYS A 91 -1.70 -4.23 -7.07
C CYS A 91 -2.26 -3.72 -8.41
N PHE A 92 -3.17 -2.79 -8.36
CA PHE A 92 -3.66 -2.07 -9.54
C PHE A 92 -3.28 -0.61 -9.44
N SER A 93 -2.83 -0.03 -10.55
CA SER A 93 -2.47 1.36 -10.67
C SER A 93 -3.05 1.95 -11.96
N ARG A 94 -3.09 3.26 -12.05
CA ARG A 94 -3.69 4.00 -13.17
C ARG A 94 -2.98 3.74 -14.50
N ALA A 95 -1.64 3.58 -14.46
CA ALA A 95 -0.81 3.43 -15.64
C ALA A 95 0.26 2.33 -15.44
N GLU A 96 0.79 1.82 -16.55
CA GLU A 96 1.82 0.77 -16.51
C GLU A 96 3.10 1.22 -15.81
N GLU A 97 3.55 2.45 -16.03
CA GLU A 97 4.75 2.99 -15.37
C GLU A 97 4.55 3.11 -13.85
N GLU A 98 3.34 3.45 -13.40
CA GLU A 98 3.01 3.44 -11.97
C GLU A 98 3.00 2.01 -11.41
N ALA A 99 2.48 1.02 -12.16
CA ALA A 99 2.53 -0.38 -11.77
C ALA A 99 3.98 -0.89 -11.63
N LYS A 100 4.87 -0.54 -12.57
CA LYS A 100 6.30 -0.82 -12.48
C LYS A 100 6.94 -0.15 -11.26
N GLU A 101 6.54 1.08 -10.96
CA GLU A 101 7.03 1.83 -9.80
C GLU A 101 6.61 1.17 -8.47
N LEU A 102 5.39 0.61 -8.36
CA LEU A 102 4.99 -0.16 -7.18
C LEU A 102 5.90 -1.37 -6.96
N VAL A 103 6.23 -2.11 -8.03
CA VAL A 103 7.16 -3.24 -7.94
C VAL A 103 8.58 -2.77 -7.59
N ARG A 104 9.06 -1.68 -8.18
CA ARG A 104 10.36 -1.10 -7.86
C ARG A 104 10.46 -0.73 -6.37
N ARG A 105 9.44 -0.07 -5.82
CA ARG A 105 9.36 0.27 -4.40
C ARG A 105 9.31 -0.98 -3.51
N MET A 106 8.55 -1.99 -3.91
CA MET A 106 8.53 -3.27 -3.21
C MET A 106 9.91 -3.92 -3.15
N VAL A 107 10.68 -3.87 -4.24
CA VAL A 107 12.06 -4.38 -4.29
C VAL A 107 12.98 -3.57 -3.37
N VAL A 108 12.80 -2.25 -3.26
CA VAL A 108 13.52 -1.42 -2.27
C VAL A 108 13.26 -1.93 -0.86
N ILE A 109 11.98 -2.14 -0.49
CA ILE A 109 11.64 -2.68 0.84
C ILE A 109 12.34 -4.02 1.09
N LEU A 110 12.21 -4.99 0.16
CA LEU A 110 12.75 -6.33 0.34
C LEU A 110 14.27 -6.36 0.43
N ARG A 111 14.96 -5.49 -0.29
CA ARG A 111 16.43 -5.40 -0.28
C ARG A 111 17.00 -4.86 1.04
N HIS A 112 16.20 -4.08 1.78
CA HIS A 112 16.64 -3.44 3.01
C HIS A 112 16.22 -4.19 4.29
N MET A 113 15.84 -5.46 4.17
CA MET A 113 15.57 -6.34 5.30
C MET A 113 16.30 -7.69 5.16
N PRO A 114 17.64 -7.68 5.00
CA PRO A 114 18.43 -8.88 4.70
C PRO A 114 18.39 -9.93 5.83
N GLU A 115 18.01 -9.55 7.04
CA GLU A 115 17.82 -10.46 8.18
C GLU A 115 16.61 -11.39 7.98
N LEU A 116 15.63 -10.96 7.19
CA LEU A 116 14.38 -11.68 6.96
C LEU A 116 14.33 -12.40 5.61
N ILE A 117 14.87 -11.76 4.56
CA ILE A 117 14.79 -12.24 3.18
C ILE A 117 16.01 -11.76 2.36
N CYS A 118 16.47 -12.57 1.42
CA CYS A 118 17.55 -12.19 0.50
C CYS A 118 17.12 -12.21 -0.97
N GLU A 119 17.71 -11.34 -1.77
CA GLU A 119 17.61 -11.48 -3.23
C GLU A 119 18.29 -12.77 -3.68
N GLU A 120 17.62 -13.61 -4.49
CA GLU A 120 18.04 -14.98 -4.78
C GLU A 120 19.51 -15.08 -5.23
N LYS A 121 19.95 -14.15 -6.09
CA LYS A 121 21.33 -14.09 -6.61
C LYS A 121 22.36 -13.59 -5.59
N LYS A 122 21.93 -13.06 -4.45
CA LYS A 122 22.76 -12.46 -3.41
C LYS A 122 22.71 -13.21 -2.08
N ALA A 123 21.95 -14.30 -2.02
CA ALA A 123 21.82 -15.11 -0.81
C ALA A 123 23.20 -15.67 -0.41
N PRO A 124 23.65 -15.45 0.83
CA PRO A 124 24.95 -15.95 1.28
C PRO A 124 24.95 -17.47 1.38
N PRO A 125 26.11 -18.13 1.30
CA PRO A 125 26.22 -19.57 1.52
C PRO A 125 25.60 -19.98 2.85
N GLY A 126 24.77 -21.03 2.84
CA GLY A 126 24.07 -21.52 4.05
C GLY A 126 22.82 -20.73 4.43
N TRP A 127 22.36 -19.78 3.61
CA TRP A 127 21.11 -19.06 3.86
C TRP A 127 19.91 -20.02 3.87
N GLN A 128 19.14 -20.01 4.94
CA GLN A 128 17.96 -20.86 5.14
C GLN A 128 16.64 -20.07 5.15
N GLY A 129 16.72 -18.73 5.00
CA GLY A 129 15.56 -17.87 4.92
C GLY A 129 14.92 -17.86 3.53
N PRO A 130 13.80 -17.15 3.35
CA PRO A 130 13.21 -16.96 2.05
C PRO A 130 14.14 -16.15 1.12
N VAL A 131 14.00 -16.41 -0.18
CA VAL A 131 14.68 -15.65 -1.23
C VAL A 131 13.67 -15.07 -2.19
N PHE A 132 14.00 -13.92 -2.78
CA PHE A 132 13.12 -13.31 -3.78
C PHE A 132 13.83 -13.05 -5.11
N ARG A 133 13.04 -13.08 -6.16
CA ARG A 133 13.38 -12.62 -7.52
C ARG A 133 12.27 -11.70 -8.00
N HIS A 134 12.55 -10.87 -8.98
CA HIS A 134 11.58 -9.93 -9.51
C HIS A 134 11.71 -9.72 -11.01
N THR A 135 10.62 -9.26 -11.61
CA THR A 135 10.53 -8.64 -12.94
C THR A 135 10.11 -7.17 -12.79
N CYS A 136 9.84 -6.49 -13.88
CA CYS A 136 9.29 -5.12 -13.80
C CYS A 136 7.87 -5.05 -13.24
N LEU A 137 7.09 -6.14 -13.28
CA LEU A 137 5.68 -6.17 -12.85
C LEU A 137 5.37 -7.26 -11.81
N SER A 138 6.37 -7.95 -11.30
CA SER A 138 6.15 -8.98 -10.27
C SER A 138 7.34 -9.18 -9.35
N VAL A 139 7.02 -9.61 -8.12
CA VAL A 139 7.99 -10.12 -7.14
C VAL A 139 7.55 -11.53 -6.75
N HIS A 140 8.49 -12.45 -6.72
CA HIS A 140 8.29 -13.84 -6.34
C HIS A 140 9.14 -14.17 -5.13
N VAL A 141 8.55 -14.70 -4.08
CA VAL A 141 9.22 -15.07 -2.83
C VAL A 141 9.12 -16.57 -2.63
N ARG A 142 10.27 -17.25 -2.67
CA ARG A 142 10.38 -18.68 -2.44
C ARG A 142 10.86 -18.95 -1.03
N PHE A 143 10.15 -19.82 -0.35
CA PHE A 143 10.48 -20.32 1.00
C PHE A 143 11.15 -21.68 0.92
N ALA A 144 11.87 -22.06 1.96
CA ALA A 144 12.44 -23.41 2.04
C ALA A 144 11.36 -24.50 2.01
N HIS A 145 10.21 -24.21 2.61
CA HIS A 145 9.05 -25.09 2.64
C HIS A 145 7.77 -24.32 2.33
N GLY A 146 6.88 -24.95 1.53
CA GLY A 146 5.59 -24.37 1.14
C GLY A 146 5.61 -23.71 -0.24
N PRO A 147 4.43 -23.26 -0.69
CA PRO A 147 4.29 -22.61 -2.01
C PRO A 147 4.97 -21.25 -2.06
N GLU A 148 5.33 -20.83 -3.26
CA GLU A 148 5.84 -19.49 -3.53
C GLU A 148 4.78 -18.43 -3.23
N SER A 149 5.19 -17.30 -2.63
CA SER A 149 4.36 -16.11 -2.51
C SER A 149 4.68 -15.15 -3.65
N VAL A 150 3.67 -14.42 -4.12
CA VAL A 150 3.82 -13.54 -5.28
C VAL A 150 3.13 -12.20 -5.08
N LEU A 151 3.79 -11.13 -5.52
CA LEU A 151 3.16 -9.84 -5.76
C LEU A 151 3.16 -9.59 -7.27
N LYS A 152 2.01 -9.20 -7.81
CA LYS A 152 1.86 -8.77 -9.21
C LYS A 152 1.25 -7.39 -9.26
N ALA A 153 1.78 -6.54 -10.13
CA ALA A 153 1.22 -5.21 -10.39
C ALA A 153 0.69 -5.12 -11.82
N PHE A 154 -0.46 -4.49 -11.96
CA PHE A 154 -1.18 -4.33 -13.21
C PHE A 154 -1.58 -2.87 -13.41
N LEU A 155 -1.57 -2.45 -14.66
CA LEU A 155 -2.33 -1.25 -15.01
C LEU A 155 -3.84 -1.54 -14.94
N SER A 156 -4.64 -0.53 -14.65
CA SER A 156 -6.09 -0.60 -14.71
C SER A 156 -6.53 -0.88 -16.15
N SER A 157 -6.99 -2.12 -16.41
CA SER A 157 -7.51 -2.55 -17.72
C SER A 157 -8.66 -3.54 -17.56
N PRO A 158 -9.59 -3.61 -18.53
CA PRO A 158 -10.68 -4.57 -18.49
C PRO A 158 -10.14 -6.00 -18.36
N GLY A 159 -10.66 -6.74 -17.40
CA GLY A 159 -10.27 -8.14 -17.18
C GLY A 159 -8.93 -8.38 -16.49
N ALA A 160 -8.16 -7.35 -16.16
CA ALA A 160 -6.87 -7.50 -15.47
C ALA A 160 -6.98 -8.24 -14.12
N ALA A 161 -8.14 -8.16 -13.45
CA ALA A 161 -8.39 -8.82 -12.17
C ALA A 161 -8.91 -10.26 -12.30
N ARG A 162 -9.19 -10.76 -13.51
CA ARG A 162 -9.77 -12.09 -13.70
C ARG A 162 -8.72 -13.19 -13.51
N GLY A 163 -9.11 -14.26 -12.81
CA GLY A 163 -8.27 -15.47 -12.65
C GLY A 163 -7.30 -15.42 -11.48
N PHE A 164 -7.35 -14.42 -10.60
CA PHE A 164 -6.52 -14.37 -9.41
C PHE A 164 -7.32 -14.70 -8.15
N THR A 165 -6.71 -15.49 -7.28
CA THR A 165 -7.16 -15.67 -5.90
C THR A 165 -6.19 -14.89 -5.02
N ALA A 166 -6.51 -13.63 -4.72
CA ALA A 166 -5.63 -12.76 -3.97
C ALA A 166 -5.91 -12.83 -2.45
N ASP A 167 -4.84 -12.80 -1.65
CA ASP A 167 -4.89 -12.62 -0.19
C ASP A 167 -4.94 -11.13 0.17
N LEU A 168 -4.33 -10.27 -0.67
CA LEU A 168 -4.36 -8.83 -0.54
C LEU A 168 -4.48 -8.19 -1.92
N VAL A 169 -5.40 -7.23 -2.05
CA VAL A 169 -5.54 -6.37 -3.23
C VAL A 169 -5.25 -4.94 -2.82
N ILE A 170 -4.38 -4.26 -3.56
CA ILE A 170 -4.07 -2.84 -3.41
C ILE A 170 -4.56 -2.10 -4.66
N LEU A 171 -5.41 -1.10 -4.46
CA LEU A 171 -5.93 -0.22 -5.50
C LEU A 171 -5.33 1.18 -5.28
N ASP A 172 -4.18 1.43 -5.92
CA ASP A 172 -3.43 2.69 -5.77
C ASP A 172 -4.00 3.75 -6.71
N GLU A 173 -4.20 4.97 -6.18
CA GLU A 173 -4.88 6.08 -6.85
C GLU A 173 -6.23 5.65 -7.48
N TRP A 174 -7.04 4.94 -6.71
CA TRP A 174 -8.26 4.26 -7.15
C TRP A 174 -9.28 5.19 -7.80
N ALA A 175 -9.45 6.42 -7.29
CA ALA A 175 -10.35 7.42 -7.88
C ALA A 175 -9.96 7.84 -9.31
N PHE A 176 -8.73 7.57 -9.73
CA PHE A 176 -8.21 7.95 -11.05
C PHE A 176 -8.01 6.76 -11.99
N GLN A 177 -8.40 5.55 -11.58
CA GLN A 177 -8.33 4.36 -12.43
C GLN A 177 -9.49 4.34 -13.42
N GLN A 178 -9.19 4.21 -14.70
CA GLN A 178 -10.18 4.28 -15.79
C GLN A 178 -11.22 3.15 -15.72
N TYR A 179 -10.82 1.95 -15.26
CA TYR A 179 -11.68 0.75 -15.21
C TYR A 179 -11.95 0.32 -13.77
N ALA A 180 -12.12 1.29 -12.87
CA ALA A 180 -12.29 1.02 -11.43
C ALA A 180 -13.47 0.10 -11.13
N GLU A 181 -14.61 0.30 -11.82
CA GLU A 181 -15.83 -0.47 -11.63
C GLU A 181 -15.66 -1.94 -12.09
N GLU A 182 -15.11 -2.15 -13.29
CA GLU A 182 -14.88 -3.49 -13.84
C GLU A 182 -13.84 -4.27 -13.03
N ILE A 183 -12.80 -3.60 -12.57
CA ILE A 183 -11.79 -4.18 -11.71
C ILE A 183 -12.43 -4.57 -10.38
N TRP A 184 -13.20 -3.68 -9.76
CA TRP A 184 -13.89 -3.96 -8.51
C TRP A 184 -14.88 -5.13 -8.65
N ALA A 185 -15.70 -5.14 -9.70
CA ALA A 185 -16.62 -6.24 -10.00
C ALA A 185 -15.90 -7.59 -10.15
N SER A 186 -14.66 -7.57 -10.67
CA SER A 186 -13.84 -8.78 -10.83
C SER A 186 -13.14 -9.21 -9.53
N ILE A 187 -12.81 -8.26 -8.64
CA ILE A 187 -12.16 -8.51 -7.35
C ILE A 187 -13.19 -8.95 -6.30
N PHE A 188 -14.38 -8.39 -6.32
CA PHE A 188 -15.40 -8.58 -5.29
C PHE A 188 -15.67 -10.06 -4.96
N PRO A 189 -15.87 -10.98 -5.92
CA PRO A 189 -16.04 -12.40 -5.64
C PRO A 189 -14.85 -13.04 -4.91
N VAL A 190 -13.62 -12.56 -5.18
CA VAL A 190 -12.39 -13.07 -4.57
C VAL A 190 -12.33 -12.70 -3.09
N VAL A 191 -12.75 -11.48 -2.74
CA VAL A 191 -12.70 -10.97 -1.37
C VAL A 191 -13.96 -11.31 -0.56
N ASN A 192 -15.10 -11.55 -1.22
CA ASN A 192 -16.38 -11.83 -0.56
C ASN A 192 -16.59 -13.32 -0.18
N ARG A 193 -15.62 -14.18 -0.42
CA ARG A 193 -15.65 -15.58 0.02
C ARG A 193 -15.34 -15.72 1.52
N PRO A 194 -15.79 -16.80 2.20
CA PRO A 194 -15.35 -17.11 3.56
C PRO A 194 -13.82 -17.19 3.61
N GLY A 195 -13.19 -16.47 4.54
CA GLY A 195 -11.75 -16.36 4.62
C GLY A 195 -11.11 -15.61 3.44
N GLY A 196 -11.89 -14.83 2.69
CA GLY A 196 -11.43 -14.07 1.51
C GLY A 196 -10.35 -13.05 1.81
N GLY A 197 -9.73 -12.54 0.73
CA GLY A 197 -8.62 -11.60 0.79
C GLY A 197 -8.98 -10.25 1.40
N ARG A 198 -7.96 -9.45 1.60
CA ARG A 198 -8.04 -8.06 2.08
C ARG A 198 -8.02 -7.08 0.92
N VAL A 199 -8.57 -5.89 1.12
CA VAL A 199 -8.51 -4.79 0.16
C VAL A 199 -7.97 -3.55 0.85
N ILE A 200 -7.07 -2.85 0.18
CA ILE A 200 -6.60 -1.51 0.52
C ILE A 200 -6.79 -0.64 -0.73
N GLY A 201 -7.86 0.16 -0.74
CA GLY A 201 -8.06 1.19 -1.76
C GLY A 201 -7.58 2.53 -1.23
N LEU A 202 -6.76 3.26 -1.98
CA LEU A 202 -6.23 4.56 -1.54
C LEU A 202 -6.24 5.57 -2.69
N SER A 203 -6.64 6.80 -2.39
CA SER A 203 -6.65 7.90 -3.36
C SER A 203 -6.78 9.27 -2.68
N THR A 204 -6.49 10.35 -3.42
CA THR A 204 -7.15 11.64 -3.18
C THR A 204 -8.56 11.57 -3.74
N ILE A 205 -9.41 12.56 -3.40
CA ILE A 205 -10.80 12.58 -3.84
C ILE A 205 -10.94 12.91 -5.34
N ARG A 206 -11.88 12.24 -5.98
CA ARG A 206 -12.45 12.63 -7.26
C ARG A 206 -13.93 12.29 -7.22
N LEU A 207 -14.78 13.32 -7.30
CA LEU A 207 -16.23 13.15 -7.26
C LEU A 207 -16.76 12.46 -8.52
N GLY A 208 -17.88 11.78 -8.41
CA GLY A 208 -18.50 10.99 -9.49
C GLY A 208 -17.75 9.70 -9.82
N THR A 209 -16.97 9.16 -8.87
CA THR A 209 -16.20 7.91 -9.06
C THR A 209 -16.64 6.83 -8.09
N LEU A 210 -16.39 5.57 -8.44
CA LEU A 210 -16.59 4.43 -7.55
C LEU A 210 -15.86 4.60 -6.20
N PHE A 211 -14.68 5.21 -6.18
CA PHE A 211 -13.93 5.47 -4.95
C PHE A 211 -14.72 6.36 -3.99
N GLU A 212 -15.29 7.46 -4.49
CA GLU A 212 -16.14 8.35 -3.70
C GLU A 212 -17.37 7.61 -3.19
N GLU A 213 -18.08 6.87 -4.07
CA GLU A 213 -19.25 6.07 -3.70
C GLU A 213 -18.92 5.09 -2.56
N ILE A 214 -17.81 4.36 -2.68
CA ILE A 214 -17.35 3.43 -1.65
C ILE A 214 -16.98 4.17 -0.35
N PHE A 215 -16.33 5.32 -0.46
CA PHE A 215 -15.91 6.07 0.73
C PHE A 215 -17.11 6.66 1.48
N THR A 216 -18.13 7.16 0.79
CA THR A 216 -19.30 7.84 1.39
C THR A 216 -20.40 6.89 1.83
N ASN A 217 -20.54 5.72 1.20
CA ASN A 217 -21.58 4.74 1.58
C ASN A 217 -21.22 4.02 2.90
N PRO A 218 -22.01 4.18 3.98
CA PRO A 218 -21.72 3.54 5.27
C PRO A 218 -21.96 2.03 5.27
N ASP A 219 -22.77 1.50 4.34
CA ASP A 219 -23.32 0.13 4.40
C ASP A 219 -22.57 -0.87 3.52
N ASN A 220 -21.43 -0.50 2.94
CA ASN A 220 -20.69 -1.33 2.00
C ASN A 220 -19.61 -2.24 2.64
N GLY A 221 -19.50 -2.22 3.97
CA GLY A 221 -18.56 -3.04 4.71
C GLY A 221 -17.08 -2.55 4.66
N PHE A 222 -16.78 -1.44 3.99
CA PHE A 222 -15.46 -0.84 4.03
C PHE A 222 -15.24 -0.03 5.30
N HIS A 223 -14.10 -0.25 5.92
CA HIS A 223 -13.55 0.65 6.94
C HIS A 223 -12.95 1.88 6.26
N LYS A 224 -13.39 3.09 6.67
CA LYS A 224 -13.00 4.36 6.09
C LYS A 224 -11.91 4.99 6.92
N ILE A 225 -10.79 5.32 6.28
CA ILE A 225 -9.65 6.01 6.91
C ILE A 225 -9.49 7.35 6.19
N PHE A 226 -9.42 8.42 6.94
CA PHE A 226 -9.12 9.74 6.41
C PHE A 226 -7.79 10.25 6.93
N LEU A 227 -6.94 10.73 6.03
CA LEU A 227 -5.64 11.32 6.36
C LEU A 227 -5.56 12.74 5.79
N PRO A 228 -5.76 13.77 6.61
CA PRO A 228 -5.67 15.16 6.21
C PRO A 228 -4.24 15.59 5.91
N TRP A 229 -4.07 16.77 5.30
CA TRP A 229 -2.72 17.30 5.04
C TRP A 229 -1.87 17.48 6.30
N GLN A 230 -2.52 17.73 7.45
CA GLN A 230 -1.87 17.86 8.77
C GLN A 230 -1.24 16.53 9.27
N ALA A 231 -1.53 15.42 8.64
CA ALA A 231 -0.90 14.14 8.97
C ALA A 231 0.62 14.17 8.76
N ASP A 232 1.09 15.06 7.89
CA ASP A 232 2.52 15.34 7.72
C ASP A 232 2.98 16.38 8.76
N PRO A 233 3.85 16.02 9.73
CA PRO A 233 4.30 16.94 10.78
C PRO A 233 5.08 18.15 10.27
N ALA A 234 5.61 18.11 9.06
CA ALA A 234 6.35 19.21 8.45
C ALA A 234 5.41 20.28 7.87
N ARG A 235 4.12 19.97 7.68
CA ARG A 235 3.14 20.89 7.12
C ARG A 235 2.47 21.69 8.24
N ASN A 236 2.40 23.01 8.04
CA ASN A 236 1.76 23.94 8.95
C ASN A 236 0.83 24.91 8.20
N GLN A 237 0.15 25.78 8.91
CA GLN A 237 -0.79 26.75 8.30
C GLN A 237 -0.12 27.67 7.27
N ALA A 238 1.15 28.07 7.49
CA ALA A 238 1.87 28.88 6.51
C ALA A 238 2.17 28.10 5.22
N TRP A 239 2.48 26.79 5.34
CA TRP A 239 2.59 25.89 4.20
C TRP A 239 1.26 25.79 3.44
N TYR A 240 0.16 25.59 4.16
CA TYR A 240 -1.19 25.47 3.58
C TYR A 240 -1.60 26.76 2.85
N ALA A 241 -1.40 27.92 3.47
CA ALA A 241 -1.70 29.22 2.84
C ALA A 241 -0.91 29.44 1.53
N ARG A 242 0.38 29.06 1.49
CA ARG A 242 1.17 29.12 0.25
C ARG A 242 0.63 28.16 -0.82
N THR A 243 0.24 26.96 -0.41
CA THR A 243 -0.32 25.94 -1.31
C THR A 243 -1.65 26.43 -1.90
N LEU A 244 -2.52 27.00 -1.05
CA LEU A 244 -3.79 27.60 -1.48
C LEU A 244 -3.58 28.73 -2.51
N GLY A 245 -2.62 29.60 -2.24
CA GLY A 245 -2.25 30.70 -3.17
C GLY A 245 -1.69 30.20 -4.51
N ALA A 246 -1.00 29.06 -4.49
CA ALA A 246 -0.36 28.51 -5.69
C ALA A 246 -1.31 27.66 -6.56
N LEU A 247 -2.20 26.85 -5.94
CA LEU A 247 -3.08 25.92 -6.63
C LEU A 247 -4.52 26.43 -6.82
N GLY A 248 -4.92 27.44 -6.04
CA GLY A 248 -6.32 27.84 -5.90
C GLY A 248 -7.13 26.91 -4.97
N GLU A 249 -8.31 27.35 -4.58
CA GLU A 249 -9.12 26.72 -3.53
C GLU A 249 -9.55 25.29 -3.95
N GLU A 250 -10.20 25.16 -5.12
CA GLU A 250 -10.72 23.88 -5.60
C GLU A 250 -9.66 22.78 -5.63
N LYS A 251 -8.49 23.07 -6.22
CA LYS A 251 -7.40 22.11 -6.34
C LYS A 251 -6.76 21.80 -4.99
N THR A 252 -6.69 22.78 -4.09
CA THR A 252 -6.15 22.58 -2.75
C THR A 252 -7.06 21.68 -1.92
N LEU A 253 -8.37 21.88 -1.97
CA LEU A 253 -9.34 21.01 -1.30
C LEU A 253 -9.30 19.58 -1.84
N GLN A 254 -9.12 19.41 -3.14
CA GLN A 254 -8.98 18.09 -3.76
C GLN A 254 -7.70 17.34 -3.31
N GLU A 255 -6.57 18.03 -3.33
CA GLU A 255 -5.26 17.40 -3.13
C GLU A 255 -4.80 17.43 -1.67
N TYR A 256 -5.26 18.40 -0.89
CA TYR A 256 -4.83 18.66 0.48
C TYR A 256 -5.98 19.03 1.42
N PRO A 257 -7.04 18.20 1.51
CA PRO A 257 -8.16 18.48 2.39
C PRO A 257 -7.75 18.41 3.86
N ALA A 258 -8.34 19.27 4.70
CA ALA A 258 -8.19 19.24 6.15
C ALA A 258 -9.27 18.37 6.84
N SER A 259 -10.40 18.14 6.14
CA SER A 259 -11.48 17.27 6.61
C SER A 259 -12.13 16.51 5.45
N VAL A 260 -12.96 15.52 5.79
CA VAL A 260 -13.75 14.76 4.80
C VAL A 260 -14.74 15.68 4.09
N GLU A 261 -15.36 16.60 4.84
CA GLU A 261 -16.33 17.56 4.31
C GLU A 261 -15.67 18.48 3.26
N GLU A 262 -14.46 18.96 3.54
CA GLU A 262 -13.69 19.74 2.55
C GLU A 262 -13.40 18.92 1.29
N ALA A 263 -12.95 17.67 1.44
CA ALA A 263 -12.69 16.81 0.31
C ALA A 263 -13.93 16.59 -0.56
N LEU A 264 -15.11 16.44 0.05
CA LEU A 264 -16.37 16.20 -0.64
C LEU A 264 -17.05 17.46 -1.15
N SER A 265 -16.59 18.66 -0.75
CA SER A 265 -17.14 19.95 -1.20
C SER A 265 -16.55 20.44 -2.52
N VAL A 266 -15.54 19.78 -3.05
CA VAL A 266 -14.90 20.17 -4.33
C VAL A 266 -15.95 20.10 -5.44
N PRO A 267 -16.19 21.17 -6.22
CA PRO A 267 -17.08 21.09 -7.37
C PRO A 267 -16.60 19.98 -8.31
N GLY A 268 -17.49 19.06 -8.64
CA GLY A 268 -17.17 18.00 -9.60
C GLY A 268 -16.75 18.65 -10.90
N GLY A 269 -15.47 18.54 -11.24
CA GLY A 269 -15.00 19.03 -12.54
C GLY A 269 -15.80 18.36 -13.64
N ALA A 270 -16.72 19.09 -14.24
CA ALA A 270 -17.36 18.68 -15.46
C ALA A 270 -16.25 18.51 -16.52
N MET A 271 -16.10 17.29 -17.03
CA MET A 271 -15.38 17.06 -18.29
C MET A 271 -16.26 17.44 -19.44
#